data_677e779a8e6d6ae5a3dfd954c7abe6ec
#
_entry.id   677e779a8e6d6ae5a3dfd954c7abe6ec
#
_cell.length_a   1.000
_cell.length_b   1.000
_cell.length_c   1.000
_cell.angle_alpha   90.00
_cell.angle_beta   90.00
_cell.angle_gamma   90.00
#
_symmetry.space_group_name_H-M   'P 1'
#
loop_
_entity.id
_entity.type
_entity.pdbx_description
1 polymer ?
#
loop_
_entity_poly.entity_id
_entity_poly.type
_entity_poly.pdbx_seq_one_letter_code
_entity_poly.pdbx_strand_id
1 'polypeptide(L)'
;MGMDIPVSSDIDSSPMPTLCLPELKSSSKPSHNLLVTERSPHVEDVMSCADFSSLRRLIRVTAYVLRAVSRFKAKTSNSNLLSTLTPQEIIATAEKLWIVQAQHDLVLQKDFDSLKRQFGLFLDEKGLWRCGCRLQNADLPFTTKHPILLPRKHPYTSLLVDDAHRRVSHNGVKETLTEVRQRYWIVKGRSLVRAAIHRCVTCKKHEGSPFSGPPPPPLPEFRIKEDPAFTYTGVDFAGPLFFRDASSGSSRKV
;
A
#
# COMPACT_ATOMS: atom_id res chain seq x y z
N MET A 1 -41.12 16.87 44.44
CA MET A 1 -41.80 16.31 43.29
C MET A 1 -40.76 15.55 42.49
N GLY A 2 -40.60 14.27 42.77
CA GLY A 2 -39.75 13.35 42.03
C GLY A 2 -40.53 12.78 40.86
N MET A 3 -39.91 12.76 39.70
CA MET A 3 -40.41 12.01 38.56
C MET A 3 -39.52 10.78 38.36
N ASP A 4 -40.06 9.64 38.75
CA ASP A 4 -39.52 8.33 38.52
C ASP A 4 -39.71 7.96 37.04
N ILE A 5 -38.63 7.66 36.35
CA ILE A 5 -38.62 7.12 34.99
C ILE A 5 -38.54 5.58 35.15
N PRO A 6 -39.49 4.80 34.62
CA PRO A 6 -39.40 3.35 34.66
C PRO A 6 -38.34 2.83 33.69
N VAL A 7 -37.38 2.06 34.24
CA VAL A 7 -36.43 1.25 33.46
C VAL A 7 -37.17 0.01 32.98
N SER A 8 -37.47 -0.06 31.69
CA SER A 8 -37.97 -1.26 31.03
C SER A 8 -36.81 -2.20 30.71
N SER A 9 -36.70 -3.28 31.41
CA SER A 9 -35.86 -4.42 31.15
C SER A 9 -36.59 -5.43 30.29
N ASP A 10 -36.45 -5.37 28.99
CA ASP A 10 -36.76 -6.48 28.11
C ASP A 10 -35.68 -6.58 27.05
N ILE A 11 -34.62 -7.35 27.39
CA ILE A 11 -33.66 -7.84 26.40
C ILE A 11 -34.30 -9.07 25.76
N ASP A 12 -34.93 -8.84 24.61
CA ASP A 12 -35.42 -9.89 23.73
C ASP A 12 -34.23 -10.66 23.15
N SER A 13 -34.00 -11.85 23.69
CA SER A 13 -33.02 -12.83 23.23
C SER A 13 -33.58 -13.60 22.03
N SER A 14 -33.73 -12.91 20.90
CA SER A 14 -34.00 -13.57 19.63
C SER A 14 -32.71 -14.16 19.07
N PRO A 15 -32.69 -15.47 18.69
CA PRO A 15 -31.52 -16.06 18.07
C PRO A 15 -31.29 -15.45 16.69
N MET A 16 -30.06 -15.03 16.44
CA MET A 16 -29.59 -14.55 15.15
C MET A 16 -29.97 -15.56 14.06
N PRO A 17 -30.57 -15.11 12.95
CA PRO A 17 -30.87 -16.00 11.84
C PRO A 17 -29.56 -16.53 11.26
N THR A 18 -29.39 -17.84 11.30
CA THR A 18 -28.38 -18.59 10.57
C THR A 18 -28.60 -18.33 9.08
N LEU A 19 -27.81 -17.43 8.50
CA LEU A 19 -27.78 -17.21 7.06
C LEU A 19 -27.25 -18.47 6.41
N CYS A 20 -28.18 -19.33 5.98
CA CYS A 20 -27.93 -20.43 5.06
C CYS A 20 -27.30 -19.85 3.79
N LEU A 21 -26.04 -20.19 3.57
CA LEU A 21 -25.42 -20.09 2.26
C LEU A 21 -26.26 -20.92 1.29
N PRO A 22 -26.71 -20.39 0.14
CA PRO A 22 -27.29 -21.23 -0.87
C PRO A 22 -26.24 -22.25 -1.29
N GLU A 23 -26.57 -23.53 -1.11
CA GLU A 23 -25.80 -24.64 -1.67
C GLU A 23 -25.71 -24.44 -3.18
N LEU A 24 -24.59 -23.97 -3.67
CA LEU A 24 -24.21 -24.11 -5.06
C LEU A 24 -24.04 -25.60 -5.31
N LYS A 25 -25.08 -26.21 -5.88
CA LYS A 25 -25.03 -27.58 -6.42
C LYS A 25 -23.76 -27.72 -7.24
N SER A 26 -22.89 -28.58 -6.79
CA SER A 26 -21.67 -28.99 -7.48
C SER A 26 -22.05 -29.68 -8.77
N SER A 27 -21.97 -28.97 -9.87
CA SER A 27 -21.95 -29.54 -11.20
C SER A 27 -20.54 -29.30 -11.74
N SER A 28 -19.88 -30.41 -12.04
CA SER A 28 -18.57 -30.57 -12.68
C SER A 28 -17.36 -30.26 -11.78
N LYS A 29 -16.62 -31.34 -11.50
CA LYS A 29 -15.26 -31.33 -10.98
C LYS A 29 -14.39 -30.45 -11.86
N PRO A 30 -13.76 -29.39 -11.37
CA PRO A 30 -12.69 -28.75 -12.11
C PRO A 30 -11.53 -29.74 -12.15
N SER A 31 -11.17 -30.18 -13.36
CA SER A 31 -9.95 -30.94 -13.60
C SER A 31 -8.74 -30.13 -13.13
N HIS A 32 -8.18 -30.53 -12.00
CA HIS A 32 -7.06 -29.91 -11.30
C HIS A 32 -5.70 -30.03 -12.02
N ASN A 33 -5.67 -30.40 -13.29
CA ASN A 33 -4.44 -30.84 -13.95
C ASN A 33 -3.86 -29.93 -15.04
N LEU A 34 -4.24 -28.65 -15.13
CA LEU A 34 -3.73 -27.80 -16.23
C LEU A 34 -2.73 -26.71 -15.85
N LEU A 35 -2.23 -26.68 -14.62
CA LEU A 35 -1.32 -25.60 -14.21
C LEU A 35 0.11 -26.01 -13.80
N VAL A 36 0.48 -27.29 -13.89
CA VAL A 36 1.79 -27.73 -13.38
C VAL A 36 2.75 -28.24 -14.46
N THR A 37 2.34 -28.37 -15.74
CA THR A 37 3.18 -29.12 -16.70
C THR A 37 3.67 -28.34 -17.93
N GLU A 38 3.40 -27.07 -18.05
CA GLU A 38 4.14 -26.26 -19.03
C GLU A 38 4.91 -25.17 -18.30
N ARG A 39 6.24 -25.28 -18.30
CA ARG A 39 7.15 -24.19 -17.94
C ARG A 39 6.93 -23.05 -18.94
N SER A 40 5.89 -22.26 -18.70
CA SER A 40 5.85 -20.94 -19.27
C SER A 40 7.10 -20.21 -18.73
N PRO A 41 7.96 -19.66 -19.58
CA PRO A 41 9.16 -18.98 -19.14
C PRO A 41 8.75 -17.93 -18.10
N HIS A 42 9.22 -18.08 -16.87
CA HIS A 42 8.95 -17.12 -15.82
C HIS A 42 9.62 -15.82 -16.21
N VAL A 43 8.93 -14.69 -16.05
CA VAL A 43 9.51 -13.37 -16.34
C VAL A 43 10.78 -13.15 -15.51
N GLU A 44 10.87 -13.77 -14.33
CA GLU A 44 12.04 -13.74 -13.46
C GLU A 44 13.28 -14.43 -14.04
N ASP A 45 13.12 -15.39 -14.95
CA ASP A 45 14.25 -16.03 -15.64
C ASP A 45 14.98 -15.04 -16.58
N VAL A 46 14.26 -14.01 -17.02
CA VAL A 46 14.78 -12.98 -17.95
C VAL A 46 15.14 -11.69 -17.22
N MET A 47 14.41 -11.36 -16.14
CA MET A 47 14.48 -10.06 -15.49
C MET A 47 14.05 -10.17 -14.03
N SER A 48 14.88 -9.75 -13.09
CA SER A 48 14.54 -9.75 -11.66
C SER A 48 13.86 -8.45 -11.22
N CYS A 49 12.79 -8.57 -10.40
CA CYS A 49 12.19 -7.42 -9.72
C CYS A 49 13.19 -6.68 -8.82
N ALA A 50 14.19 -7.38 -8.27
CA ALA A 50 15.15 -6.82 -7.32
C ALA A 50 16.08 -5.79 -7.98
N ASP A 51 16.26 -5.85 -9.30
CA ASP A 51 17.12 -4.93 -10.05
C ASP A 51 16.49 -3.55 -10.25
N PHE A 52 15.24 -3.39 -9.86
CA PHE A 52 14.49 -2.15 -10.08
C PHE A 52 14.15 -1.45 -8.76
N SER A 53 14.42 -0.15 -8.73
CA SER A 53 14.07 0.74 -7.61
C SER A 53 12.69 1.41 -7.77
N SER A 54 12.01 1.20 -8.90
CA SER A 54 10.73 1.84 -9.21
C SER A 54 9.81 0.90 -9.97
N LEU A 55 8.57 0.77 -9.45
CA LEU A 55 7.51 0.00 -10.10
C LEU A 55 7.28 0.46 -11.55
N ARG A 56 7.20 1.77 -11.76
CA ARG A 56 6.96 2.35 -13.10
C ARG A 56 8.05 1.98 -14.09
N ARG A 57 9.31 1.97 -13.63
CA ARG A 57 10.44 1.57 -14.48
C ARG A 57 10.38 0.08 -14.80
N LEU A 58 10.10 -0.77 -13.81
CA LEU A 58 9.90 -2.21 -14.01
C LEU A 58 8.83 -2.48 -15.07
N ILE A 59 7.63 -1.95 -14.90
CA ILE A 59 6.50 -2.16 -15.82
C ILE A 59 6.82 -1.65 -17.24
N ARG A 60 7.44 -0.48 -17.37
CA ARG A 60 7.82 0.07 -18.69
C ARG A 60 8.86 -0.78 -19.41
N VAL A 61 9.90 -1.22 -18.70
CA VAL A 61 10.93 -2.09 -19.31
C VAL A 61 10.32 -3.42 -19.74
N THR A 62 9.51 -4.04 -18.88
CA THR A 62 8.76 -5.27 -19.23
C THR A 62 7.86 -5.06 -20.46
N ALA A 63 7.15 -3.94 -20.52
CA ALA A 63 6.32 -3.59 -21.68
C ALA A 63 7.14 -3.47 -22.98
N TYR A 64 8.33 -2.87 -22.92
CA TYR A 64 9.22 -2.80 -24.09
C TYR A 64 9.72 -4.19 -24.52
N VAL A 65 10.08 -5.04 -23.56
CA VAL A 65 10.50 -6.43 -23.84
C VAL A 65 9.35 -7.20 -24.51
N LEU A 66 8.14 -7.12 -23.94
CA LEU A 66 6.96 -7.75 -24.53
C LEU A 66 6.70 -7.27 -25.96
N ARG A 67 6.82 -5.97 -26.20
CA ARG A 67 6.65 -5.39 -27.53
C ARG A 67 7.73 -5.86 -28.50
N ALA A 68 8.98 -5.98 -28.07
CA ALA A 68 10.05 -6.54 -28.89
C ALA A 68 9.79 -8.01 -29.24
N VAL A 69 9.48 -8.84 -28.23
CA VAL A 69 9.16 -10.27 -28.42
C VAL A 69 7.99 -10.44 -29.39
N SER A 70 6.92 -9.65 -29.26
CA SER A 70 5.77 -9.73 -30.16
C SER A 70 6.13 -9.37 -31.60
N ARG A 71 7.00 -8.36 -31.80
CA ARG A 71 7.48 -8.01 -33.16
C ARG A 71 8.35 -9.10 -33.77
N PHE A 72 9.20 -9.75 -32.97
CA PHE A 72 9.99 -10.89 -33.45
C PHE A 72 9.10 -12.08 -33.83
N LYS A 73 8.13 -12.43 -32.96
CA LYS A 73 7.16 -13.51 -33.25
C LYS A 73 6.33 -13.21 -34.50
N ALA A 74 5.87 -11.97 -34.69
CA ALA A 74 5.13 -11.57 -35.89
C ALA A 74 5.94 -11.72 -37.17
N LYS A 75 7.25 -11.50 -37.14
CA LYS A 75 8.16 -11.72 -38.28
C LYS A 75 8.36 -13.20 -38.59
N THR A 76 8.32 -14.09 -37.56
CA THR A 76 8.61 -15.51 -37.72
C THR A 76 7.37 -16.34 -38.03
N SER A 77 6.19 -15.94 -37.56
CA SER A 77 4.94 -16.75 -37.59
C SER A 77 3.79 -15.98 -38.22
N ASN A 78 3.91 -15.20 -39.22
CA ASN A 78 2.84 -14.52 -39.99
C ASN A 78 1.52 -14.21 -39.21
N SER A 79 1.58 -14.22 -37.87
CA SER A 79 0.45 -14.02 -36.94
C SER A 79 0.60 -12.65 -36.24
N ASN A 80 -0.17 -11.67 -36.73
CA ASN A 80 -0.14 -10.28 -36.25
C ASN A 80 -0.93 -10.02 -34.94
N LEU A 81 -1.17 -11.00 -34.08
CA LEU A 81 -2.07 -10.87 -32.94
C LEU A 81 -1.62 -9.81 -31.90
N LEU A 82 -0.32 -9.55 -31.74
CA LEU A 82 0.19 -8.59 -30.75
C LEU A 82 0.62 -7.25 -31.36
N SER A 83 0.64 -7.11 -32.68
CA SER A 83 0.98 -5.83 -33.34
C SER A 83 -0.16 -4.81 -33.26
N THR A 84 -1.38 -5.22 -32.89
CA THR A 84 -2.57 -4.39 -32.77
C THR A 84 -2.81 -3.85 -31.36
N LEU A 85 -2.05 -4.33 -30.33
CA LEU A 85 -2.25 -3.87 -28.95
C LEU A 85 -1.81 -2.43 -28.77
N THR A 86 -2.65 -1.66 -28.12
CA THR A 86 -2.36 -0.30 -27.70
C THR A 86 -1.23 -0.28 -26.65
N PRO A 87 -0.47 0.82 -26.52
CA PRO A 87 0.53 0.94 -25.47
C PRO A 87 -0.01 0.67 -24.06
N GLN A 88 -1.26 1.03 -23.81
CA GLN A 88 -1.93 0.81 -22.51
C GLN A 88 -2.19 -0.67 -22.25
N GLU A 89 -2.61 -1.44 -23.25
CA GLU A 89 -2.83 -2.89 -23.13
C GLU A 89 -1.51 -3.64 -22.90
N ILE A 90 -0.42 -3.20 -23.52
CA ILE A 90 0.91 -3.78 -23.29
C ILE A 90 1.38 -3.53 -21.86
N ILE A 91 1.15 -2.32 -21.33
CA ILE A 91 1.45 -1.97 -19.94
C ILE A 91 0.59 -2.82 -18.97
N ALA A 92 -0.70 -2.96 -19.24
CA ALA A 92 -1.59 -3.80 -18.44
C ALA A 92 -1.18 -5.28 -18.47
N THR A 93 -0.71 -5.76 -19.62
CA THR A 93 -0.18 -7.13 -19.76
C THR A 93 1.11 -7.30 -18.95
N ALA A 94 2.02 -6.32 -18.99
CA ALA A 94 3.24 -6.31 -18.20
C ALA A 94 2.94 -6.33 -16.69
N GLU A 95 1.99 -5.50 -16.23
CA GLU A 95 1.54 -5.50 -14.83
C GLU A 95 0.96 -6.85 -14.43
N LYS A 96 0.09 -7.43 -15.28
CA LYS A 96 -0.51 -8.74 -15.04
C LYS A 96 0.54 -9.83 -14.87
N LEU A 97 1.57 -9.86 -15.70
CA LEU A 97 2.63 -10.87 -15.62
C LEU A 97 3.32 -10.86 -14.25
N TRP A 98 3.66 -9.68 -13.74
CA TRP A 98 4.30 -9.55 -12.43
C TRP A 98 3.36 -9.91 -11.27
N ILE A 99 2.07 -9.63 -11.41
CA ILE A 99 1.07 -10.03 -10.42
C ILE A 99 0.94 -11.55 -10.40
N VAL A 100 0.84 -12.22 -11.57
CA VAL A 100 0.78 -13.68 -11.68
C VAL A 100 2.02 -14.32 -11.07
N GLN A 101 3.21 -13.78 -11.36
CA GLN A 101 4.46 -14.25 -10.78
C GLN A 101 4.45 -14.15 -9.25
N ALA A 102 4.07 -13.00 -8.71
CA ALA A 102 3.96 -12.82 -7.27
C ALA A 102 2.92 -13.76 -6.63
N GLN A 103 1.83 -14.04 -7.32
CA GLN A 103 0.80 -14.97 -6.85
C GLN A 103 1.23 -16.43 -6.94
N HIS A 104 2.09 -16.78 -7.91
CA HIS A 104 2.67 -18.13 -7.99
C HIS A 104 3.42 -18.48 -6.69
N ASP A 105 4.26 -17.57 -6.20
CA ASP A 105 4.96 -17.76 -4.93
C ASP A 105 4.01 -17.89 -3.74
N LEU A 106 2.85 -17.24 -3.81
CA LEU A 106 1.83 -17.33 -2.76
C LEU A 106 1.16 -18.70 -2.76
N VAL A 107 0.83 -19.25 -3.94
CA VAL A 107 0.18 -20.56 -4.10
C VAL A 107 1.07 -21.69 -3.60
N LEU A 108 2.39 -21.55 -3.72
CA LEU A 108 3.36 -22.54 -3.24
C LEU A 108 3.54 -22.53 -1.70
N GLN A 109 3.00 -21.54 -0.99
CA GLN A 109 3.08 -21.48 0.46
C GLN A 109 2.14 -22.49 1.12
N LYS A 110 2.62 -23.16 2.16
CA LYS A 110 1.85 -24.15 2.93
C LYS A 110 0.52 -23.60 3.51
N ASP A 111 0.47 -22.30 3.75
CA ASP A 111 -0.68 -21.63 4.35
C ASP A 111 -1.73 -21.18 3.32
N PHE A 112 -1.53 -21.47 2.02
CA PHE A 112 -2.40 -20.96 0.95
C PHE A 112 -3.87 -21.38 1.12
N ASP A 113 -4.14 -22.63 1.47
CA ASP A 113 -5.51 -23.12 1.68
C ASP A 113 -6.19 -22.46 2.89
N SER A 114 -5.43 -22.12 3.90
CA SER A 114 -5.92 -21.33 5.04
C SER A 114 -6.29 -19.91 4.59
N LEU A 115 -5.43 -19.25 3.81
CA LEU A 115 -5.69 -17.93 3.24
C LEU A 115 -6.90 -17.96 2.30
N LYS A 116 -7.05 -19.02 1.49
CA LYS A 116 -8.18 -19.21 0.58
C LYS A 116 -9.50 -19.22 1.34
N ARG A 117 -9.57 -19.96 2.45
CA ARG A 117 -10.76 -19.99 3.31
C ARG A 117 -10.98 -18.67 4.03
N GLN A 118 -9.93 -18.08 4.61
CA GLN A 118 -10.02 -16.86 5.39
C GLN A 118 -10.49 -15.65 4.57
N PHE A 119 -10.02 -15.51 3.33
CA PHE A 119 -10.32 -14.36 2.47
C PHE A 119 -11.34 -14.68 1.37
N GLY A 120 -11.90 -15.90 1.33
CA GLY A 120 -12.83 -16.31 0.29
C GLY A 120 -12.24 -16.15 -1.11
N LEU A 121 -10.98 -16.63 -1.31
CA LEU A 121 -10.27 -16.40 -2.56
C LEU A 121 -10.94 -17.11 -3.73
N PHE A 122 -11.04 -16.41 -4.83
CA PHE A 122 -11.49 -16.94 -6.12
C PHE A 122 -10.56 -16.48 -7.24
N LEU A 123 -10.58 -17.24 -8.34
CA LEU A 123 -9.83 -16.91 -9.55
C LEU A 123 -10.72 -16.10 -10.48
N ASP A 124 -10.25 -14.94 -10.95
CA ASP A 124 -10.99 -14.12 -11.90
C ASP A 124 -10.79 -14.64 -13.35
N GLU A 125 -11.55 -14.08 -14.30
CA GLU A 125 -11.46 -14.42 -15.74
C GLU A 125 -10.04 -14.20 -16.30
N LYS A 126 -9.26 -13.34 -15.68
CA LYS A 126 -7.87 -13.07 -16.06
C LYS A 126 -6.86 -14.00 -15.41
N GLY A 127 -7.31 -14.98 -14.62
CA GLY A 127 -6.47 -15.92 -13.91
C GLY A 127 -5.75 -15.31 -12.71
N LEU A 128 -6.30 -14.27 -12.08
CA LEU A 128 -5.74 -13.62 -10.89
C LEU A 128 -6.53 -14.01 -9.64
N TRP A 129 -5.82 -14.33 -8.57
CA TRP A 129 -6.42 -14.57 -7.26
C TRP A 129 -6.90 -13.27 -6.63
N ARG A 130 -8.20 -13.22 -6.34
CA ARG A 130 -8.86 -12.07 -5.70
C ARG A 130 -9.52 -12.46 -4.40
N CYS A 131 -9.60 -11.47 -3.49
CA CYS A 131 -10.31 -11.65 -2.24
C CYS A 131 -11.82 -11.49 -2.45
N GLY A 132 -12.60 -12.44 -1.90
CA GLY A 132 -14.03 -12.28 -1.71
C GLY A 132 -14.30 -11.22 -0.64
N CYS A 133 -15.29 -10.38 -0.84
CA CYS A 133 -15.58 -9.28 0.05
C CYS A 133 -17.01 -9.33 0.58
N ARG A 134 -17.20 -8.84 1.80
CA ARG A 134 -18.53 -8.61 2.39
C ARG A 134 -19.25 -7.39 1.81
N LEU A 135 -18.56 -6.61 0.97
CA LEU A 135 -19.06 -5.38 0.36
C LEU A 135 -19.79 -5.61 -0.98
N GLN A 136 -20.37 -6.79 -1.20
CA GLN A 136 -21.02 -7.13 -2.48
C GLN A 136 -22.11 -6.14 -2.86
N ASN A 137 -22.89 -5.67 -1.88
CA ASN A 137 -24.01 -4.76 -2.09
C ASN A 137 -23.63 -3.27 -2.07
N ALA A 138 -22.33 -2.94 -1.87
CA ALA A 138 -21.89 -1.55 -1.92
C ALA A 138 -21.79 -1.06 -3.37
N ASP A 139 -22.06 0.20 -3.62
CA ASP A 139 -21.85 0.82 -4.93
C ASP A 139 -20.37 1.22 -5.10
N LEU A 140 -19.52 0.21 -5.34
CA LEU A 140 -18.09 0.36 -5.50
C LEU A 140 -17.61 -0.37 -6.76
N PRO A 141 -16.51 0.06 -7.39
CA PRO A 141 -15.91 -0.64 -8.51
C PRO A 141 -15.55 -2.09 -8.17
N PHE A 142 -15.63 -2.99 -9.13
CA PHE A 142 -15.29 -4.42 -8.95
C PHE A 142 -13.89 -4.62 -8.36
N THR A 143 -12.91 -3.83 -8.80
CA THR A 143 -11.52 -3.90 -8.30
C THR A 143 -11.40 -3.57 -6.81
N THR A 144 -12.25 -2.67 -6.30
CA THR A 144 -12.29 -2.30 -4.89
C THR A 144 -13.04 -3.32 -4.06
N LYS A 145 -14.13 -3.90 -4.61
CA LYS A 145 -14.86 -5.02 -3.98
C LYS A 145 -14.02 -6.28 -3.91
N HIS A 146 -13.27 -6.57 -4.97
CA HIS A 146 -12.48 -7.78 -5.11
C HIS A 146 -11.00 -7.44 -5.38
N PRO A 147 -10.26 -6.97 -4.37
CA PRO A 147 -8.86 -6.62 -4.54
C PRO A 147 -8.02 -7.86 -4.86
N ILE A 148 -6.98 -7.65 -5.64
CA ILE A 148 -6.03 -8.69 -6.01
C ILE A 148 -5.17 -9.04 -4.80
N LEU A 149 -5.08 -10.33 -4.46
CA LEU A 149 -4.24 -10.79 -3.36
C LEU A 149 -2.76 -10.76 -3.76
N LEU A 150 -1.91 -10.22 -2.89
CA LEU A 150 -0.46 -10.20 -3.07
C LEU A 150 0.28 -10.72 -1.83
N PRO A 151 1.38 -11.47 -2.02
CA PRO A 151 2.25 -11.91 -0.93
C PRO A 151 3.01 -10.73 -0.33
N ARG A 152 3.27 -10.79 0.97
CA ARG A 152 4.00 -9.73 1.69
C ARG A 152 5.48 -9.63 1.30
N LYS A 153 6.14 -10.78 1.08
CA LYS A 153 7.60 -10.84 0.96
C LYS A 153 8.13 -10.68 -0.48
N HIS A 154 7.25 -10.62 -1.46
CA HIS A 154 7.67 -10.52 -2.86
C HIS A 154 8.21 -9.11 -3.20
N PRO A 155 9.32 -8.99 -3.96
CA PRO A 155 9.91 -7.70 -4.33
C PRO A 155 8.94 -6.78 -5.07
N TYR A 156 8.13 -7.33 -5.98
CA TYR A 156 7.07 -6.59 -6.67
C TYR A 156 6.12 -5.87 -5.69
N THR A 157 5.72 -6.57 -4.62
CA THR A 157 4.83 -5.99 -3.60
C THR A 157 5.48 -4.83 -2.86
N SER A 158 6.79 -4.91 -2.61
CA SER A 158 7.55 -3.81 -2.01
C SER A 158 7.60 -2.58 -2.92
N LEU A 159 7.90 -2.79 -4.22
CA LEU A 159 7.90 -1.70 -5.22
C LEU A 159 6.51 -1.05 -5.36
N LEU A 160 5.44 -1.85 -5.27
CA LEU A 160 4.07 -1.36 -5.32
C LEU A 160 3.73 -0.47 -4.12
N VAL A 161 4.12 -0.87 -2.93
CA VAL A 161 3.92 -0.07 -1.71
C VAL A 161 4.73 1.23 -1.77
N ASP A 162 5.97 1.18 -2.23
CA ASP A 162 6.82 2.36 -2.40
C ASP A 162 6.26 3.34 -3.45
N ASP A 163 5.66 2.83 -4.53
CA ASP A 163 4.97 3.67 -5.54
C ASP A 163 3.69 4.28 -4.98
N ALA A 164 2.88 3.51 -4.24
CA ALA A 164 1.68 4.01 -3.57
C ALA A 164 2.02 5.11 -2.56
N HIS A 165 3.08 4.92 -1.75
CA HIS A 165 3.56 5.90 -0.79
C HIS A 165 3.96 7.23 -1.44
N ARG A 166 4.64 7.16 -2.59
CA ARG A 166 4.98 8.36 -3.39
C ARG A 166 3.74 9.03 -3.99
N ARG A 167 2.75 8.24 -4.46
CA ARG A 167 1.50 8.79 -5.03
C ARG A 167 0.69 9.57 -4.01
N VAL A 168 0.66 9.13 -2.76
CA VAL A 168 -0.01 9.87 -1.67
C VAL A 168 0.88 10.94 -1.05
N SER A 169 1.95 11.35 -1.74
CA SER A 169 2.85 12.43 -1.29
C SER A 169 3.41 12.23 0.12
N HIS A 170 3.78 10.97 0.46
CA HIS A 170 4.36 10.59 1.75
C HIS A 170 3.42 10.78 2.96
N ASN A 171 2.11 10.79 2.77
CA ASN A 171 1.11 11.08 3.79
C ASN A 171 0.85 9.92 4.78
N GLY A 172 1.90 9.28 5.28
CA GLY A 172 1.84 8.32 6.36
C GLY A 172 1.26 6.95 6.02
N VAL A 173 1.10 6.12 7.08
CA VAL A 173 0.70 4.70 6.95
C VAL A 173 -0.75 4.54 6.49
N LYS A 174 -1.65 5.35 7.03
CA LYS A 174 -3.10 5.23 6.78
C LYS A 174 -3.40 5.47 5.30
N GLU A 175 -2.93 6.59 4.76
CA GLU A 175 -3.20 7.00 3.39
C GLU A 175 -2.54 6.05 2.37
N THR A 176 -1.27 5.66 2.61
CA THR A 176 -0.59 4.67 1.77
C THR A 176 -1.33 3.33 1.74
N LEU A 177 -1.83 2.87 2.89
CA LEU A 177 -2.57 1.61 2.97
C LEU A 177 -3.93 1.70 2.28
N THR A 178 -4.62 2.83 2.38
CA THR A 178 -5.89 3.08 1.71
C THR A 178 -5.70 3.07 0.19
N GLU A 179 -4.67 3.75 -0.31
CA GLU A 179 -4.31 3.76 -1.73
C GLU A 179 -4.03 2.34 -2.27
N VAL A 180 -3.26 1.55 -1.54
CA VAL A 180 -2.99 0.15 -1.92
C VAL A 180 -4.27 -0.67 -1.95
N ARG A 181 -5.16 -0.51 -0.95
CA ARG A 181 -6.39 -1.30 -0.81
C ARG A 181 -7.44 -1.04 -1.87
N GLN A 182 -7.35 0.02 -2.62
CA GLN A 182 -8.25 0.26 -3.76
C GLN A 182 -8.16 -0.86 -4.81
N ARG A 183 -6.99 -1.48 -4.96
CA ARG A 183 -6.76 -2.51 -5.99
C ARG A 183 -6.16 -3.81 -5.46
N TYR A 184 -5.43 -3.78 -4.35
CA TYR A 184 -4.63 -4.89 -3.87
C TYR A 184 -4.87 -5.18 -2.39
N TRP A 185 -4.89 -6.45 -2.06
CA TRP A 185 -4.89 -6.92 -0.69
C TRP A 185 -3.57 -7.59 -0.38
N ILE A 186 -2.82 -7.04 0.55
CA ILE A 186 -1.53 -7.58 0.99
C ILE A 186 -1.69 -8.19 2.37
N VAL A 187 -1.29 -9.45 2.51
CA VAL A 187 -1.30 -10.15 3.79
C VAL A 187 -0.38 -9.40 4.78
N LYS A 188 -0.93 -9.01 5.95
CA LYS A 188 -0.23 -8.15 6.92
C LYS A 188 0.29 -6.83 6.31
N GLY A 189 -0.44 -6.24 5.37
CA GLY A 189 -0.03 -5.06 4.61
C GLY A 189 0.35 -3.86 5.47
N ARG A 190 -0.34 -3.62 6.61
CA ARG A 190 0.01 -2.49 7.50
C ARG A 190 1.46 -2.54 8.00
N SER A 191 1.97 -3.73 8.33
CA SER A 191 3.37 -3.86 8.78
C SER A 191 4.37 -3.65 7.65
N LEU A 192 4.01 -4.06 6.41
CA LEU A 192 4.84 -3.80 5.23
C LEU A 192 4.90 -2.31 4.91
N VAL A 193 3.76 -1.62 4.91
CA VAL A 193 3.67 -0.16 4.68
C VAL A 193 4.47 0.59 5.74
N ARG A 194 4.34 0.22 7.03
CA ARG A 194 5.12 0.84 8.10
C ARG A 194 6.63 0.65 7.87
N ALA A 195 7.07 -0.54 7.48
CA ALA A 195 8.48 -0.80 7.17
C ALA A 195 8.97 0.01 5.96
N ALA A 196 8.14 0.20 4.93
CA ALA A 196 8.47 1.03 3.77
C ALA A 196 8.64 2.50 4.17
N ILE A 197 7.74 3.06 4.98
CA ILE A 197 7.82 4.45 5.46
C ILE A 197 9.05 4.65 6.34
N HIS A 198 9.39 3.72 7.23
CA HIS A 198 10.61 3.79 8.03
C HIS A 198 11.89 3.80 7.18
N ARG A 199 11.88 3.19 6.01
CA ARG A 199 13.02 3.24 5.07
C ARG A 199 13.03 4.50 4.21
N CYS A 200 11.90 5.19 4.08
CA CYS A 200 11.77 6.36 3.23
C CYS A 200 12.63 7.52 3.73
N VAL A 201 13.56 7.97 2.90
CA VAL A 201 14.47 9.09 3.24
C VAL A 201 13.70 10.40 3.41
N THR A 202 12.68 10.63 2.57
CA THR A 202 11.84 11.83 2.66
C THR A 202 11.13 11.91 4.01
N CYS A 203 10.46 10.80 4.41
CA CYS A 203 9.78 10.75 5.72
C CYS A 203 10.77 10.90 6.88
N LYS A 204 11.95 10.26 6.79
CA LYS A 204 12.99 10.43 7.84
C LYS A 204 13.47 11.85 7.99
N LYS A 205 13.56 12.62 6.90
CA LYS A 205 13.96 14.04 6.96
C LYS A 205 12.91 14.92 7.62
N HIS A 206 11.62 14.62 7.44
CA HIS A 206 10.52 15.47 7.91
C HIS A 206 9.96 15.02 9.27
N GLU A 207 9.96 13.72 9.55
CA GLU A 207 9.33 13.13 10.75
C GLU A 207 10.36 12.49 11.69
N GLY A 208 11.65 12.51 11.34
CA GLY A 208 12.73 11.93 12.14
C GLY A 208 12.91 12.68 13.46
N SER A 209 13.17 11.94 14.53
CA SER A 209 13.57 12.56 15.79
C SER A 209 14.85 13.36 15.59
N PRO A 210 14.94 14.58 16.14
CA PRO A 210 16.19 15.36 16.13
C PRO A 210 17.29 14.57 16.84
N PHE A 211 18.53 14.85 16.48
CA PHE A 211 19.67 14.31 17.23
C PHE A 211 19.55 14.72 18.70
N SER A 212 19.75 13.76 19.60
CA SER A 212 19.90 14.10 21.01
C SER A 212 21.17 14.96 21.17
N GLY A 213 21.00 16.16 21.64
CA GLY A 213 22.14 17.01 21.99
C GLY A 213 23.01 16.37 23.09
N PRO A 214 24.24 16.81 23.25
CA PRO A 214 25.05 16.38 24.40
C PRO A 214 24.33 16.76 25.71
N PRO A 215 24.58 16.04 26.80
CA PRO A 215 23.98 16.40 28.09
C PRO A 215 24.30 17.86 28.42
N PRO A 216 23.32 18.61 28.94
CA PRO A 216 23.53 20.00 29.27
C PRO A 216 24.71 20.12 30.23
N PRO A 217 25.61 21.09 30.03
CA PRO A 217 26.70 21.33 30.95
C PRO A 217 26.17 21.73 32.33
N PRO A 218 26.93 21.54 33.40
CA PRO A 218 26.54 22.01 34.74
C PRO A 218 26.26 23.50 34.70
N LEU A 219 25.28 23.92 35.48
CA LEU A 219 24.92 25.32 35.56
C LEU A 219 26.08 26.14 36.13
N PRO A 220 26.37 27.33 35.59
CA PRO A 220 27.36 28.23 36.14
C PRO A 220 27.02 28.61 37.58
N GLU A 221 28.05 28.83 38.39
CA GLU A 221 27.92 29.11 39.84
C GLU A 221 26.99 30.30 40.12
N PHE A 222 27.07 31.37 39.30
CA PHE A 222 26.22 32.56 39.42
C PHE A 222 24.72 32.30 39.19
N ARG A 223 24.33 31.18 38.60
CA ARG A 223 22.93 30.77 38.43
C ARG A 223 22.38 29.99 39.62
N ILE A 224 23.26 29.51 40.49
CA ILE A 224 22.91 28.66 41.63
C ILE A 224 22.97 29.45 42.94
N LYS A 225 23.78 30.55 43.01
CA LYS A 225 23.89 31.40 44.17
C LYS A 225 22.63 32.24 44.38
N GLU A 226 22.25 32.42 45.64
CA GLU A 226 21.21 33.35 46.06
C GLU A 226 21.78 34.75 46.13
N ASP A 227 21.86 35.44 45.00
CA ASP A 227 22.31 36.83 44.91
C ASP A 227 21.10 37.78 44.79
N PRO A 228 21.23 39.04 45.15
CA PRO A 228 20.16 40.04 45.00
C PRO A 228 19.65 40.12 43.56
N ALA A 229 18.36 40.45 43.38
CA ALA A 229 17.75 40.57 42.06
C ALA A 229 18.55 41.53 41.16
N PHE A 230 18.72 41.15 39.88
CA PHE A 230 19.47 41.89 38.86
C PHE A 230 20.99 41.97 39.03
N THR A 231 21.61 41.25 40.00
CA THR A 231 23.06 41.13 40.10
C THR A 231 23.69 40.60 38.82
N TYR A 232 23.02 39.61 38.18
CA TYR A 232 23.38 39.09 36.88
C TYR A 232 22.20 39.22 35.92
N THR A 233 22.43 39.88 34.80
CA THR A 233 21.39 40.13 33.80
C THR A 233 21.83 39.53 32.46
N GLY A 234 21.03 38.62 31.90
CA GLY A 234 21.19 38.10 30.53
C GLY A 234 20.36 38.94 29.58
N VAL A 235 20.96 39.32 28.47
CA VAL A 235 20.27 40.00 27.37
C VAL A 235 20.32 39.09 26.14
N ASP A 236 19.18 38.83 25.57
CA ASP A 236 19.06 38.09 24.33
C ASP A 236 18.46 38.98 23.23
N PHE A 237 18.97 38.82 22.00
CA PHE A 237 18.48 39.59 20.85
C PHE A 237 17.60 38.69 20.01
N ALA A 238 16.31 38.98 19.92
CA ALA A 238 15.46 38.37 18.95
C ALA A 238 15.85 38.84 17.54
N GLY A 239 15.77 37.93 16.55
CA GLY A 239 16.01 38.31 15.16
C GLY A 239 15.00 39.36 14.66
N PRO A 240 15.21 39.91 13.48
CA PRO A 240 14.34 40.97 12.96
C PRO A 240 12.90 40.48 12.85
N LEU A 241 11.99 41.23 13.48
CA LEU A 241 10.56 41.00 13.36
C LEU A 241 10.03 41.83 12.19
N PHE A 242 9.23 41.20 11.33
CA PHE A 242 8.55 41.87 10.23
C PHE A 242 7.07 42.03 10.60
N PHE A 243 6.57 43.22 10.59
CA PHE A 243 5.15 43.46 10.76
C PHE A 243 4.57 44.15 9.54
N ARG A 244 3.31 43.88 9.26
CA ARG A 244 2.56 44.49 8.17
C ARG A 244 1.84 45.72 8.72
N ASP A 245 2.18 46.86 8.21
CA ASP A 245 1.46 48.07 8.57
C ASP A 245 0.05 48.04 7.95
N ALA A 246 -0.98 48.13 8.80
CA ALA A 246 -2.38 48.07 8.39
C ALA A 246 -2.78 49.25 7.50
N SER A 247 -2.08 50.38 7.58
CA SER A 247 -2.39 51.59 6.84
C SER A 247 -1.72 51.65 5.46
N SER A 248 -0.52 51.08 5.30
CA SER A 248 0.28 51.21 4.10
C SER A 248 0.45 49.88 3.32
N GLY A 249 0.07 48.77 3.92
CA GLY A 249 0.27 47.41 3.32
C GLY A 249 1.74 47.04 3.15
N SER A 250 2.70 47.88 3.53
CA SER A 250 4.13 47.59 3.43
C SER A 250 4.64 46.85 4.65
N SER A 251 5.60 45.96 4.44
CA SER A 251 6.27 45.20 5.49
C SER A 251 7.46 46.01 6.01
N ARG A 252 7.48 46.35 7.31
CA ARG A 252 8.60 47.04 7.98
C ARG A 252 9.37 46.08 8.86
N LYS A 253 10.67 46.25 8.91
CA LYS A 253 11.62 45.56 9.78
C LYS A 253 11.84 46.42 11.04
N VAL A 254 11.70 45.81 12.21
CA VAL A 254 12.07 46.37 13.51
C VAL A 254 13.26 45.61 14.06
#